data_bd0048fd930d42e42b285d0a20c77771
#
_entry.id   bd0048fd930d42e42b285d0a20c77771
#
_cell.length_a   1.000
_cell.length_b   1.000
_cell.length_c   1.000
_cell.angle_alpha   90.00
_cell.angle_beta   90.00
_cell.angle_gamma   90.00
#
_symmetry.space_group_name_H-M   'P 1'
#
loop_
_entity.id
_entity.type
_entity.pdbx_description
1 polymer ?
#
loop_
_entity_poly.entity_id
_entity_poly.type
_entity_poly.pdbx_seq_one_letter_code
_entity_poly.pdbx_strand_id
1 'polypeptide(L)'
;MLDVAIIGAGPAGWSAAMTARLRGLTCRVFSAGDASGWLYKTERVENYPGMPAVTGAELLRVFEQQALALGAEKQVGVVRQIQPMGKTFMLLCDNDVIESRAVILCMGAARPKLLPGEEELVGQGVSYCGTCDAMFYRGREVAVLSATEHGAEEAAFLTKFASKVDYYVMKPHALPEERPYALCEGKPRSLRREEQKIVLATDQGERVYDGIFIFRPAVTLEQLLPGLKQESGFLPVDRRMATNIPCVYAAGDCTGKPLQIAKAVGEGNIAAISESEDLRE
;
A
#
# COMPACT_ATOMS: atom_id res chain seq x y z
N MET A 1 2.05 -15.65 -14.37
CA MET A 1 1.20 -14.46 -14.59
C MET A 1 -0.18 -14.75 -14.01
N LEU A 2 -0.75 -13.83 -13.23
CA LEU A 2 -2.12 -13.89 -12.70
C LEU A 2 -3.10 -13.24 -13.67
N ASP A 3 -4.37 -13.66 -13.66
CA ASP A 3 -5.42 -12.84 -14.30
C ASP A 3 -5.70 -11.60 -13.44
N VAL A 4 -5.80 -11.78 -12.11
CA VAL A 4 -6.15 -10.70 -11.19
C VAL A 4 -5.23 -10.68 -9.96
N ALA A 5 -4.64 -9.51 -9.68
CA ALA A 5 -4.01 -9.21 -8.41
C ALA A 5 -4.97 -8.41 -7.52
N ILE A 6 -5.30 -8.91 -6.33
CA ILE A 6 -6.24 -8.28 -5.40
C ILE A 6 -5.45 -7.73 -4.20
N ILE A 7 -5.45 -6.42 -4.02
CA ILE A 7 -4.63 -5.74 -3.03
C ILE A 7 -5.47 -5.43 -1.78
N GLY A 8 -5.33 -6.27 -0.77
CA GLY A 8 -6.04 -6.15 0.50
C GLY A 8 -6.96 -7.32 0.81
N ALA A 9 -6.78 -7.94 1.98
CA ALA A 9 -7.48 -9.12 2.49
C ALA A 9 -8.67 -8.76 3.41
N GLY A 10 -9.35 -7.66 3.10
CA GLY A 10 -10.61 -7.26 3.74
C GLY A 10 -11.85 -7.90 3.10
N PRO A 11 -13.05 -7.51 3.53
CA PRO A 11 -14.32 -8.04 2.97
C PRO A 11 -14.42 -7.88 1.46
N ALA A 12 -14.00 -6.73 0.92
CA ALA A 12 -14.00 -6.47 -0.52
C ALA A 12 -13.05 -7.42 -1.27
N GLY A 13 -11.81 -7.58 -0.76
CA GLY A 13 -10.82 -8.42 -1.42
C GLY A 13 -11.20 -9.88 -1.45
N TRP A 14 -11.70 -10.42 -0.36
CA TRP A 14 -12.17 -11.81 -0.32
C TRP A 14 -13.41 -12.04 -1.19
N SER A 15 -14.35 -11.08 -1.22
CA SER A 15 -15.50 -11.13 -2.13
C SER A 15 -15.07 -11.09 -3.60
N ALA A 16 -14.12 -10.23 -3.94
CA ALA A 16 -13.55 -10.17 -5.29
C ALA A 16 -12.86 -11.49 -5.65
N ALA A 17 -12.07 -12.06 -4.74
CA ALA A 17 -11.38 -13.33 -4.97
C ALA A 17 -12.34 -14.50 -5.21
N MET A 18 -13.39 -14.64 -4.40
CA MET A 18 -14.43 -15.65 -4.62
C MET A 18 -15.06 -15.51 -6.01
N THR A 19 -15.42 -14.27 -6.37
CA THR A 19 -16.09 -13.98 -7.65
C THR A 19 -15.16 -14.24 -8.83
N ALA A 20 -13.90 -13.83 -8.77
CA ALA A 20 -12.90 -14.11 -9.80
C ALA A 20 -12.72 -15.62 -10.02
N ARG A 21 -12.61 -16.41 -8.94
CA ARG A 21 -12.48 -17.87 -9.03
C ARG A 21 -13.71 -18.54 -9.62
N LEU A 22 -14.91 -18.13 -9.24
CA LEU A 22 -16.17 -18.63 -9.81
C LEU A 22 -16.32 -18.30 -11.30
N ARG A 23 -15.64 -17.26 -11.77
CA ARG A 23 -15.58 -16.89 -13.20
C ARG A 23 -14.40 -17.55 -13.96
N GLY A 24 -13.65 -18.44 -13.29
CA GLY A 24 -12.57 -19.21 -13.90
C GLY A 24 -11.22 -18.47 -13.97
N LEU A 25 -11.08 -17.30 -13.34
CA LEU A 25 -9.86 -16.51 -13.35
C LEU A 25 -8.89 -16.95 -12.24
N THR A 26 -7.61 -16.90 -12.53
CA THR A 26 -6.56 -17.05 -11.51
C THR A 26 -6.39 -15.75 -10.73
N CYS A 27 -6.43 -15.82 -9.39
CA CYS A 27 -6.28 -14.64 -8.57
C CYS A 27 -5.45 -14.89 -7.34
N ARG A 28 -4.78 -13.82 -6.86
CA ARG A 28 -4.05 -13.81 -5.59
C ARG A 28 -4.41 -12.58 -4.80
N VAL A 29 -4.73 -12.79 -3.50
CA VAL A 29 -5.00 -11.73 -2.52
C VAL A 29 -3.70 -11.42 -1.78
N PHE A 30 -3.29 -10.17 -1.82
CA PHE A 30 -2.12 -9.66 -1.11
C PHE A 30 -2.56 -9.04 0.22
N SER A 31 -1.97 -9.50 1.31
CA SER A 31 -2.29 -9.08 2.67
C SER A 31 -1.06 -8.54 3.39
N ALA A 32 -1.14 -7.36 3.96
CA ALA A 32 -0.07 -6.81 4.82
C ALA A 32 -0.02 -7.47 6.22
N GLY A 33 -0.71 -8.58 6.40
CA GLY A 33 -0.83 -9.33 7.65
C GLY A 33 -2.24 -9.25 8.27
N ASP A 34 -2.59 -10.27 9.03
CA ASP A 34 -3.97 -10.49 9.51
C ASP A 34 -4.45 -9.42 10.52
N ALA A 35 -3.54 -8.79 11.27
CA ALA A 35 -3.89 -7.77 12.28
C ALA A 35 -3.99 -6.34 11.75
N SER A 36 -3.86 -6.10 10.44
CA SER A 36 -3.71 -4.76 9.87
C SER A 36 -5.02 -3.98 9.69
N GLY A 37 -6.16 -4.66 9.64
CA GLY A 37 -7.46 -4.05 9.33
C GLY A 37 -8.30 -3.64 10.54
N TRP A 38 -9.15 -2.62 10.35
CA TRP A 38 -10.11 -2.20 11.38
C TRP A 38 -11.07 -3.32 11.78
N LEU A 39 -11.58 -4.05 10.78
CA LEU A 39 -12.53 -5.13 11.01
C LEU A 39 -11.94 -6.24 11.88
N TYR A 40 -10.68 -6.59 11.70
CA TYR A 40 -10.01 -7.61 12.50
C TYR A 40 -10.08 -7.32 14.02
N LYS A 41 -10.05 -6.03 14.39
CA LYS A 41 -10.09 -5.55 15.78
C LYS A 41 -11.52 -5.37 16.33
N THR A 42 -12.53 -5.58 15.49
CA THR A 42 -13.94 -5.40 15.89
C THR A 42 -14.38 -6.59 16.72
N GLU A 43 -14.75 -6.34 17.98
CA GLU A 43 -15.14 -7.38 18.92
C GLU A 43 -16.50 -8.00 18.59
N ARG A 44 -17.40 -7.23 17.93
CA ARG A 44 -18.76 -7.70 17.64
C ARG A 44 -19.30 -7.06 16.36
N VAL A 45 -19.71 -7.90 15.41
CA VAL A 45 -20.40 -7.55 14.18
C VAL A 45 -21.83 -8.08 14.25
N GLU A 46 -22.82 -7.20 14.22
CA GLU A 46 -24.25 -7.57 14.34
C GLU A 46 -25.03 -7.31 13.04
N ASN A 47 -24.47 -6.50 12.13
CA ASN A 47 -25.17 -5.99 10.96
C ASN A 47 -24.70 -6.63 9.66
N TYR A 48 -24.08 -7.81 9.70
CA TYR A 48 -23.75 -8.56 8.49
C TYR A 48 -24.74 -9.73 8.32
N PRO A 49 -25.59 -9.72 7.26
CA PRO A 49 -26.62 -10.75 7.06
C PRO A 49 -26.02 -12.16 6.99
N GLY A 50 -26.63 -13.11 7.69
CA GLY A 50 -26.21 -14.51 7.72
C GLY A 50 -25.15 -14.86 8.77
N MET A 51 -24.52 -13.88 9.41
CA MET A 51 -23.50 -14.10 10.44
C MET A 51 -23.74 -13.19 11.66
N PRO A 52 -24.74 -13.48 12.49
CA PRO A 52 -25.05 -12.63 13.64
C PRO A 52 -24.03 -12.81 14.78
N ALA A 53 -23.66 -11.68 15.41
CA ALA A 53 -22.90 -11.65 16.67
C ALA A 53 -21.53 -12.38 16.62
N VAL A 54 -20.80 -12.22 15.52
CA VAL A 54 -19.42 -12.73 15.36
C VAL A 54 -18.39 -11.62 15.59
N THR A 55 -17.15 -11.99 15.89
CA THR A 55 -16.04 -11.03 15.86
C THR A 55 -15.65 -10.72 14.40
N GLY A 56 -15.04 -9.56 14.17
CA GLY A 56 -14.54 -9.22 12.85
C GLY A 56 -13.46 -10.19 12.34
N ALA A 57 -12.65 -10.72 13.25
CA ALA A 57 -11.64 -11.74 12.95
C ALA A 57 -12.28 -13.06 12.48
N GLU A 58 -13.34 -13.52 13.15
CA GLU A 58 -14.08 -14.72 12.73
C GLU A 58 -14.74 -14.55 11.37
N LEU A 59 -15.36 -13.38 11.14
CA LEU A 59 -15.99 -13.07 9.85
C LEU A 59 -14.97 -13.08 8.72
N LEU A 60 -13.82 -12.43 8.90
CA LEU A 60 -12.74 -12.42 7.91
C LEU A 60 -12.19 -13.83 7.65
N ARG A 61 -12.02 -14.64 8.68
CA ARG A 61 -11.58 -16.02 8.55
C ARG A 61 -12.55 -16.87 7.72
N VAL A 62 -13.84 -16.67 7.86
CA VAL A 62 -14.85 -17.37 7.04
C VAL A 62 -14.73 -16.93 5.57
N PHE A 63 -14.59 -15.65 5.29
CA PHE A 63 -14.42 -15.16 3.93
C PHE A 63 -13.14 -15.70 3.27
N GLU A 64 -12.04 -15.68 4.00
CA GLU A 64 -10.76 -16.23 3.55
C GLU A 64 -10.89 -17.72 3.22
N GLN A 65 -11.44 -18.52 4.14
CA GLN A 65 -11.61 -19.95 3.95
C GLN A 65 -12.46 -20.28 2.71
N GLN A 66 -13.53 -19.53 2.48
CA GLN A 66 -14.35 -19.70 1.29
C GLN A 66 -13.58 -19.39 0.00
N ALA A 67 -12.84 -18.29 -0.03
CA ALA A 67 -12.06 -17.90 -1.21
C ALA A 67 -10.95 -18.92 -1.51
N LEU A 68 -10.23 -19.38 -0.48
CA LEU A 68 -9.18 -20.39 -0.62
C LEU A 68 -9.75 -21.74 -1.08
N ALA A 69 -10.90 -22.15 -0.57
CA ALA A 69 -11.59 -23.38 -1.00
C ALA A 69 -12.00 -23.33 -2.47
N LEU A 70 -12.25 -22.16 -3.03
CA LEU A 70 -12.48 -21.93 -4.46
C LEU A 70 -11.18 -21.87 -5.30
N GLY A 71 -10.03 -21.97 -4.65
CA GLY A 71 -8.72 -21.96 -5.29
C GLY A 71 -8.11 -20.56 -5.47
N ALA A 72 -8.56 -19.55 -4.73
CA ALA A 72 -7.83 -18.29 -4.62
C ALA A 72 -6.50 -18.50 -3.89
N GLU A 73 -5.47 -17.73 -4.25
CA GLU A 73 -4.21 -17.74 -3.54
C GLU A 73 -4.14 -16.56 -2.54
N LYS A 74 -3.40 -16.74 -1.44
CA LYS A 74 -3.03 -15.66 -0.51
C LYS A 74 -1.52 -15.50 -0.48
N GLN A 75 -1.05 -14.26 -0.53
CA GLN A 75 0.33 -13.91 -0.24
C GLN A 75 0.36 -12.86 0.87
N VAL A 76 1.09 -13.16 1.94
CA VAL A 76 1.41 -12.16 2.96
C VAL A 76 2.57 -11.34 2.46
N GLY A 77 2.42 -10.02 2.47
CA GLY A 77 3.41 -9.06 1.99
C GLY A 77 2.76 -7.73 1.65
N VAL A 78 3.56 -6.69 1.59
CA VAL A 78 3.08 -5.34 1.23
C VAL A 78 3.38 -5.06 -0.24
N VAL A 79 2.34 -4.89 -1.04
CA VAL A 79 2.52 -4.39 -2.41
C VAL A 79 2.89 -2.91 -2.33
N ARG A 80 4.12 -2.59 -2.74
CA ARG A 80 4.71 -1.25 -2.62
C ARG A 80 4.56 -0.43 -3.88
N GLN A 81 4.54 -1.10 -5.03
CA GLN A 81 4.45 -0.46 -6.33
C GLN A 81 3.71 -1.35 -7.32
N ILE A 82 2.96 -0.73 -8.20
CA ILE A 82 2.29 -1.34 -9.34
C ILE A 82 2.68 -0.52 -10.57
N GLN A 83 3.37 -1.16 -11.50
CA GLN A 83 3.84 -0.52 -12.73
C GLN A 83 3.06 -1.05 -13.93
N PRO A 84 2.30 -0.21 -14.65
CA PRO A 84 1.69 -0.59 -15.93
C PRO A 84 2.76 -0.97 -16.96
N MET A 85 2.57 -2.11 -17.63
CA MET A 85 3.47 -2.66 -18.64
C MET A 85 2.69 -3.02 -19.93
N GLY A 86 2.06 -2.00 -20.52
CA GLY A 86 1.20 -2.19 -21.70
C GLY A 86 -0.12 -2.88 -21.33
N LYS A 87 -0.25 -4.17 -21.57
CA LYS A 87 -1.47 -4.94 -21.26
C LYS A 87 -1.44 -5.67 -19.92
N THR A 88 -0.37 -5.56 -19.17
CA THR A 88 -0.17 -6.20 -17.87
C THR A 88 0.33 -5.20 -16.84
N PHE A 89 0.42 -5.62 -15.61
CA PHE A 89 0.97 -4.88 -14.48
C PHE A 89 2.05 -5.70 -13.81
N MET A 90 3.16 -5.05 -13.48
CA MET A 90 4.20 -5.61 -12.61
C MET A 90 3.98 -5.07 -11.19
N LEU A 91 3.78 -5.97 -10.24
CA LEU A 91 3.59 -5.65 -8.83
C LEU A 91 4.86 -5.99 -8.05
N LEU A 92 5.39 -5.04 -7.30
CA LEU A 92 6.45 -5.27 -6.33
C LEU A 92 5.82 -5.54 -4.96
N CYS A 93 5.86 -6.80 -4.52
CA CYS A 93 5.40 -7.23 -3.20
C CYS A 93 6.62 -7.65 -2.37
N ASP A 94 6.98 -6.81 -1.41
CA ASP A 94 8.26 -6.90 -0.68
C ASP A 94 9.44 -7.03 -1.65
N ASN A 95 10.03 -8.22 -1.81
CA ASN A 95 11.13 -8.50 -2.75
C ASN A 95 10.70 -9.30 -3.99
N ASP A 96 9.41 -9.66 -4.08
CA ASP A 96 8.88 -10.44 -5.19
C ASP A 96 8.29 -9.54 -6.27
N VAL A 97 8.54 -9.88 -7.52
CA VAL A 97 7.92 -9.24 -8.68
C VAL A 97 6.88 -10.18 -9.27
N ILE A 98 5.63 -9.73 -9.31
CA ILE A 98 4.49 -10.51 -9.75
C ILE A 98 3.84 -9.83 -10.96
N GLU A 99 3.55 -10.59 -12.01
CA GLU A 99 2.84 -10.11 -13.18
C GLU A 99 1.36 -10.47 -13.10
N SER A 100 0.50 -9.48 -13.44
CA SER A 100 -0.97 -9.65 -13.48
C SER A 100 -1.57 -8.90 -14.67
N ARG A 101 -2.69 -9.41 -15.21
CA ARG A 101 -3.45 -8.76 -16.30
C ARG A 101 -4.32 -7.62 -15.79
N ALA A 102 -4.84 -7.75 -14.57
CA ALA A 102 -5.66 -6.71 -13.94
C ALA A 102 -5.37 -6.59 -12.44
N VAL A 103 -5.82 -5.49 -11.84
CA VAL A 103 -5.65 -5.19 -10.42
C VAL A 103 -6.97 -4.74 -9.80
N ILE A 104 -7.31 -5.30 -8.62
CA ILE A 104 -8.43 -4.81 -7.80
C ILE A 104 -7.88 -4.27 -6.48
N LEU A 105 -8.05 -2.97 -6.25
CA LEU A 105 -7.58 -2.27 -5.05
C LEU A 105 -8.64 -2.37 -3.94
N CYS A 106 -8.35 -3.14 -2.88
CA CYS A 106 -9.23 -3.38 -1.74
C CYS A 106 -8.57 -2.97 -0.42
N MET A 107 -7.86 -1.83 -0.43
CA MET A 107 -6.92 -1.42 0.62
C MET A 107 -7.58 -0.82 1.87
N GLY A 108 -8.91 -0.74 1.94
CA GLY A 108 -9.62 -0.07 3.03
C GLY A 108 -9.45 1.46 3.00
N ALA A 109 -9.82 2.12 4.11
CA ALA A 109 -9.77 3.58 4.24
C ALA A 109 -8.51 4.10 4.98
N ALA A 110 -7.64 3.21 5.48
CA ALA A 110 -6.44 3.60 6.20
C ALA A 110 -5.42 4.24 5.24
N ARG A 111 -4.99 5.46 5.59
CA ARG A 111 -3.99 6.20 4.82
C ARG A 111 -2.82 6.58 5.70
N PRO A 112 -1.59 6.60 5.17
CA PRO A 112 -0.48 7.15 5.92
C PRO A 112 -0.74 8.64 6.18
N LYS A 113 -0.49 9.09 7.40
CA LYS A 113 -0.47 10.52 7.70
C LYS A 113 0.83 11.08 7.13
N LEU A 114 0.72 11.87 6.07
CA LEU A 114 1.86 12.54 5.46
C LEU A 114 2.37 13.68 6.36
N LEU A 115 3.64 14.00 6.22
CA LEU A 115 4.21 15.23 6.78
C LEU A 115 3.78 16.42 5.91
N PRO A 116 3.55 17.61 6.49
CA PRO A 116 3.36 18.82 5.70
C PRO A 116 4.51 19.01 4.71
N GLY A 117 4.19 19.28 3.44
CA GLY A 117 5.12 19.43 2.33
C GLY A 117 5.66 18.12 1.73
N GLU A 118 5.25 16.97 2.23
CA GLU A 118 5.73 15.69 1.72
C GLU A 118 5.21 15.38 0.32
N GLU A 119 3.89 15.55 0.12
CA GLU A 119 3.22 15.16 -1.13
C GLU A 119 3.75 15.93 -2.35
N GLU A 120 4.00 17.23 -2.18
CA GLU A 120 4.50 18.11 -3.24
C GLU A 120 5.96 17.81 -3.61
N LEU A 121 6.71 17.15 -2.72
CA LEU A 121 8.13 16.87 -2.90
C LEU A 121 8.42 15.45 -3.39
N VAL A 122 7.41 14.60 -3.55
CA VAL A 122 7.59 13.25 -4.09
C VAL A 122 8.13 13.32 -5.52
N GLY A 123 9.21 12.57 -5.79
CA GLY A 123 9.94 12.65 -7.06
C GLY A 123 10.78 13.93 -7.25
N GLN A 124 10.71 14.86 -6.30
CA GLN A 124 11.46 16.13 -6.31
C GLN A 124 12.40 16.27 -5.11
N GLY A 125 12.91 15.14 -4.61
CA GLY A 125 13.79 15.07 -3.45
C GLY A 125 13.22 14.22 -2.32
N VAL A 126 11.94 13.84 -2.36
CA VAL A 126 11.34 12.83 -1.48
C VAL A 126 11.10 11.56 -2.26
N SER A 127 11.51 10.42 -1.68
CA SER A 127 11.32 9.09 -2.24
C SER A 127 10.72 8.13 -1.19
N TYR A 128 10.06 7.09 -1.68
CA TYR A 128 9.54 5.99 -0.87
C TYR A 128 10.21 4.63 -1.17
N CYS A 129 11.21 4.63 -2.06
CA CYS A 129 11.91 3.41 -2.48
C CYS A 129 13.43 3.68 -2.50
N GLY A 130 14.15 3.14 -1.55
CA GLY A 130 15.60 3.28 -1.50
C GLY A 130 16.28 2.57 -2.67
N THR A 131 15.89 1.33 -2.94
CA THR A 131 16.45 0.52 -4.02
C THR A 131 16.18 1.11 -5.42
N CYS A 132 15.05 1.79 -5.61
CA CYS A 132 14.71 2.43 -6.90
C CYS A 132 15.58 3.67 -7.16
N ASP A 133 15.76 4.50 -6.14
CA ASP A 133 16.27 5.86 -6.31
C ASP A 133 17.69 6.09 -5.75
N ALA A 134 18.30 5.09 -5.09
CA ALA A 134 19.63 5.21 -4.48
C ALA A 134 20.70 5.77 -5.43
N MET A 135 20.66 5.37 -6.69
CA MET A 135 21.64 5.78 -7.70
C MET A 135 21.66 7.30 -7.96
N PHE A 136 20.51 7.97 -7.83
CA PHE A 136 20.41 9.43 -8.00
C PHE A 136 21.07 10.21 -6.87
N TYR A 137 21.31 9.54 -5.72
CA TYR A 137 21.90 10.14 -4.52
C TYR A 137 23.35 9.68 -4.28
N ARG A 138 24.04 9.20 -5.30
CA ARG A 138 25.44 8.80 -5.20
C ARG A 138 26.32 9.97 -4.74
N GLY A 139 27.05 9.78 -3.65
CA GLY A 139 27.92 10.78 -3.05
C GLY A 139 27.21 11.95 -2.36
N ARG A 140 25.88 11.87 -2.19
CA ARG A 140 25.03 12.90 -1.56
C ARG A 140 24.66 12.54 -0.14
N GLU A 141 24.17 13.53 0.63
CA GLU A 141 23.67 13.34 1.99
C GLU A 141 22.14 13.14 1.96
N VAL A 142 21.67 12.06 2.54
CA VAL A 142 20.24 11.73 2.58
C VAL A 142 19.76 11.46 4.00
N ALA A 143 18.45 11.68 4.22
CA ALA A 143 17.78 11.24 5.44
C ALA A 143 16.81 10.09 5.16
N VAL A 144 16.70 9.17 6.11
CA VAL A 144 15.68 8.12 6.15
C VAL A 144 14.74 8.40 7.31
N LEU A 145 13.45 8.56 7.03
CA LEU A 145 12.40 8.72 8.03
C LEU A 145 11.59 7.44 8.07
N SER A 146 11.67 6.65 9.14
CA SER A 146 11.01 5.35 9.16
C SER A 146 10.10 5.10 10.35
N ALA A 147 9.01 4.42 10.09
CA ALA A 147 8.07 3.86 11.05
C ALA A 147 8.03 2.31 10.99
N THR A 148 9.01 1.68 10.33
CA THR A 148 9.07 0.22 10.11
C THR A 148 10.51 -0.31 10.16
N GLU A 149 10.68 -1.59 10.48
CA GLU A 149 11.97 -2.29 10.43
C GLU A 149 12.57 -2.29 9.01
N HIS A 150 11.74 -2.44 7.99
CA HIS A 150 12.16 -2.38 6.59
C HIS A 150 12.92 -1.09 6.23
N GLY A 151 12.57 0.05 6.84
CA GLY A 151 13.32 1.29 6.63
C GLY A 151 14.77 1.22 7.13
N ALA A 152 15.09 0.35 8.08
CA ALA A 152 16.46 0.12 8.52
C ALA A 152 17.28 -0.65 7.47
N GLU A 153 16.67 -1.61 6.78
CA GLU A 153 17.28 -2.37 5.67
C GLU A 153 17.55 -1.43 4.48
N GLU A 154 16.56 -0.60 4.13
CA GLU A 154 16.69 0.40 3.07
C GLU A 154 17.75 1.45 3.38
N ALA A 155 17.84 1.91 4.64
CA ALA A 155 18.90 2.82 5.09
C ALA A 155 20.30 2.19 4.93
N ALA A 156 20.44 0.93 5.31
CA ALA A 156 21.71 0.20 5.13
C ALA A 156 22.05 0.02 3.65
N PHE A 157 21.05 -0.19 2.80
CA PHE A 157 21.27 -0.24 1.34
C PHE A 157 21.73 1.12 0.79
N LEU A 158 21.11 2.21 1.20
CA LEU A 158 21.44 3.57 0.77
C LEU A 158 22.89 3.97 1.08
N THR A 159 23.49 3.45 2.17
CA THR A 159 24.89 3.76 2.51
C THR A 159 25.91 3.24 1.48
N LYS A 160 25.51 2.33 0.59
CA LYS A 160 26.35 1.87 -0.53
C LYS A 160 26.52 2.93 -1.63
N PHE A 161 25.65 3.93 -1.64
CA PHE A 161 25.60 4.99 -2.66
C PHE A 161 25.80 6.38 -2.08
N ALA A 162 25.03 6.74 -1.06
CA ALA A 162 25.09 8.04 -0.40
C ALA A 162 26.39 8.20 0.40
N SER A 163 26.90 9.44 0.48
CA SER A 163 28.05 9.76 1.32
C SER A 163 27.72 9.76 2.80
N LYS A 164 26.45 10.02 3.14
CA LYS A 164 25.94 10.03 4.50
C LYS A 164 24.45 9.66 4.50
N VAL A 165 24.05 8.84 5.47
CA VAL A 165 22.66 8.47 5.72
C VAL A 165 22.32 8.76 7.18
N ASP A 166 21.42 9.70 7.41
CA ASP A 166 20.87 10.06 8.72
C ASP A 166 19.50 9.36 8.88
N TYR A 167 19.29 8.63 9.97
CA TYR A 167 18.08 7.84 10.21
C TYR A 167 17.25 8.43 11.36
N TYR A 168 15.97 8.68 11.08
CA TYR A 168 15.00 9.20 12.05
C TYR A 168 13.89 8.18 12.31
N VAL A 169 13.64 7.88 13.57
CA VAL A 169 12.56 6.98 13.99
C VAL A 169 11.25 7.76 14.10
N MET A 170 10.32 7.53 13.18
CA MET A 170 8.97 8.12 13.20
C MET A 170 8.05 7.45 14.21
N LYS A 171 8.17 6.12 14.35
CA LYS A 171 7.47 5.29 15.35
C LYS A 171 8.43 4.23 15.85
N PRO A 172 8.33 3.80 17.12
CA PRO A 172 9.16 2.74 17.66
C PRO A 172 9.05 1.45 16.82
N HIS A 173 10.19 0.88 16.46
CA HIS A 173 10.35 -0.41 15.79
C HIS A 173 11.73 -0.97 16.11
N ALA A 174 11.97 -2.25 15.82
CA ALA A 174 13.27 -2.85 16.03
C ALA A 174 14.32 -2.26 15.07
N LEU A 175 15.52 -2.07 15.59
CA LEU A 175 16.69 -1.62 14.83
C LEU A 175 17.83 -2.60 15.07
N PRO A 176 18.66 -2.89 14.06
CA PRO A 176 19.86 -3.70 14.25
C PRO A 176 20.84 -3.00 15.21
N GLU A 177 21.55 -3.78 16.02
CA GLU A 177 22.57 -3.25 16.94
C GLU A 177 23.72 -2.59 16.17
N GLU A 178 24.24 -3.29 15.15
CA GLU A 178 25.21 -2.75 14.21
C GLU A 178 24.52 -2.18 12.98
N ARG A 179 24.82 -0.93 12.66
CA ARG A 179 24.20 -0.22 11.54
C ARG A 179 25.17 0.74 10.87
N PRO A 180 25.20 0.77 9.53
CA PRO A 180 26.13 1.61 8.78
C PRO A 180 25.64 3.08 8.62
N TYR A 181 24.52 3.46 9.22
CA TYR A 181 23.92 4.78 9.16
C TYR A 181 23.86 5.44 10.55
N ALA A 182 23.77 6.76 10.58
CA ALA A 182 23.70 7.51 11.83
C ALA A 182 22.24 7.57 12.34
N LEU A 183 22.01 7.17 13.59
CA LEU A 183 20.71 7.40 14.26
C LEU A 183 20.64 8.84 14.74
N CYS A 184 19.63 9.57 14.31
CA CYS A 184 19.42 10.97 14.66
C CYS A 184 18.27 11.15 15.64
N GLU A 185 18.46 12.06 16.57
CA GLU A 185 17.39 12.54 17.45
C GLU A 185 16.51 13.55 16.73
N GLY A 186 15.27 13.69 17.23
CA GLY A 186 14.29 14.63 16.71
C GLY A 186 13.18 13.93 15.92
N LYS A 187 11.96 14.42 16.15
CA LYS A 187 10.75 13.89 15.53
C LYS A 187 10.43 14.69 14.28
N PRO A 188 10.40 14.08 13.09
CA PRO A 188 10.03 14.76 11.84
C PRO A 188 8.68 15.49 11.96
N ARG A 189 8.62 16.73 11.51
CA ARG A 189 7.46 17.63 11.60
C ARG A 189 6.93 18.09 10.24
N SER A 190 7.84 18.51 9.36
CA SER A 190 7.49 19.00 8.02
C SER A 190 8.69 18.91 7.09
N LEU A 191 8.41 19.01 5.81
CA LEU A 191 9.38 19.08 4.73
C LEU A 191 9.12 20.34 3.91
N ARG A 192 10.17 20.97 3.42
CA ARG A 192 10.09 22.04 2.42
C ARG A 192 11.30 21.99 1.51
N ARG A 193 11.13 22.52 0.31
CA ARG A 193 12.24 22.68 -0.62
C ARG A 193 12.93 24.02 -0.39
N GLU A 194 14.23 23.98 -0.40
CA GLU A 194 15.08 25.16 -0.46
C GLU A 194 16.12 24.97 -1.58
N GLU A 195 15.98 25.73 -2.66
CA GLU A 195 16.75 25.54 -3.90
C GLU A 195 16.64 24.11 -4.45
N GLN A 196 17.73 23.32 -4.41
CA GLN A 196 17.77 21.94 -4.85
C GLN A 196 17.80 20.92 -3.71
N LYS A 197 17.65 21.38 -2.48
CA LYS A 197 17.71 20.53 -1.26
C LYS A 197 16.37 20.49 -0.53
N ILE A 198 16.24 19.52 0.33
CA ILE A 198 15.06 19.34 1.19
C ILE A 198 15.46 19.69 2.61
N VAL A 199 14.72 20.61 3.20
CA VAL A 199 14.83 20.94 4.62
C VAL A 199 13.85 20.07 5.39
N LEU A 200 14.39 19.27 6.29
CA LEU A 200 13.65 18.51 7.29
C LEU A 200 13.54 19.33 8.57
N ALA A 201 12.34 19.75 8.93
CA ALA A 201 12.07 20.31 10.25
C ALA A 201 11.75 19.18 11.23
N THR A 202 12.38 19.22 12.40
CA THR A 202 12.14 18.33 13.53
C THR A 202 11.79 19.14 14.77
N ASP A 203 11.42 18.47 15.87
CA ASP A 203 11.28 19.14 17.18
C ASP A 203 12.62 19.54 17.83
N GLN A 204 13.75 19.16 17.20
CA GLN A 204 15.11 19.52 17.62
C GLN A 204 15.78 20.56 16.70
N GLY A 205 15.05 21.08 15.70
CA GLY A 205 15.54 22.04 14.73
C GLY A 205 15.48 21.53 13.30
N GLU A 206 16.14 22.24 12.40
CA GLU A 206 16.12 21.95 10.96
C GLU A 206 17.45 21.36 10.50
N ARG A 207 17.36 20.47 9.49
CA ARG A 207 18.51 19.93 8.78
C ARG A 207 18.22 19.87 7.29
N VAL A 208 19.27 20.00 6.50
CA VAL A 208 19.19 20.07 5.04
C VAL A 208 19.80 18.82 4.41
N TYR A 209 19.10 18.20 3.45
CA TYR A 209 19.51 17.00 2.77
C TYR A 209 19.35 17.14 1.25
N ASP A 210 20.09 16.36 0.50
CA ASP A 210 19.91 16.24 -0.94
C ASP A 210 18.68 15.41 -1.29
N GLY A 211 18.27 14.50 -0.40
CA GLY A 211 17.04 13.72 -0.53
C GLY A 211 16.58 13.11 0.77
N ILE A 212 15.30 12.79 0.82
CA ILE A 212 14.65 12.19 1.98
C ILE A 212 13.89 10.94 1.55
N PHE A 213 14.16 9.82 2.22
CA PHE A 213 13.48 8.55 2.01
C PHE A 213 12.53 8.28 3.16
N ILE A 214 11.27 7.92 2.86
CA ILE A 214 10.23 7.79 3.90
C ILE A 214 9.60 6.40 3.84
N PHE A 215 9.71 5.64 4.94
CA PHE A 215 9.18 4.28 5.04
C PHE A 215 8.11 4.19 6.11
N ARG A 216 6.90 3.78 5.69
CA ARG A 216 5.72 3.60 6.54
C ARG A 216 5.07 2.25 6.32
N PRO A 217 4.27 1.75 7.28
CA PRO A 217 3.50 0.51 7.08
C PRO A 217 2.49 0.58 5.94
N ALA A 218 1.94 1.79 5.70
CA ALA A 218 0.98 2.03 4.62
C ALA A 218 1.66 2.78 3.47
N VAL A 219 1.39 2.33 2.26
CA VAL A 219 1.88 2.92 0.99
C VAL A 219 0.95 4.05 0.57
N THR A 220 1.47 5.14 0.05
CA THR A 220 0.65 6.20 -0.55
C THR A 220 0.09 5.73 -1.90
N LEU A 221 -1.02 6.32 -2.37
CA LEU A 221 -1.59 5.94 -3.67
C LEU A 221 -0.65 6.29 -4.83
N GLU A 222 0.00 7.44 -4.77
CA GLU A 222 0.98 7.86 -5.77
C GLU A 222 2.19 6.93 -5.81
N GLN A 223 2.64 6.46 -4.66
CA GLN A 223 3.71 5.45 -4.58
C GLN A 223 3.24 4.11 -5.13
N LEU A 224 2.00 3.70 -4.78
CA LEU A 224 1.47 2.40 -5.17
C LEU A 224 1.25 2.33 -6.69
N LEU A 225 0.57 3.31 -7.27
CA LEU A 225 0.23 3.35 -8.69
C LEU A 225 0.17 4.80 -9.16
N PRO A 226 1.26 5.33 -9.74
CA PRO A 226 1.33 6.70 -10.23
C PRO A 226 0.22 7.02 -11.23
N GLY A 227 -0.38 8.20 -11.11
CA GLY A 227 -1.47 8.65 -11.96
C GLY A 227 -2.86 8.12 -11.58
N LEU A 228 -2.99 7.35 -10.49
CA LEU A 228 -4.27 6.94 -9.96
C LEU A 228 -4.98 8.15 -9.32
N LYS A 229 -6.15 8.53 -9.84
CA LYS A 229 -6.91 9.67 -9.31
C LYS A 229 -7.42 9.42 -7.90
N GLN A 230 -7.42 10.49 -7.11
CA GLN A 230 -7.95 10.53 -5.77
C GLN A 230 -8.82 11.77 -5.59
N GLU A 231 -9.99 11.61 -4.96
CA GLU A 231 -10.90 12.71 -4.63
C GLU A 231 -11.33 12.62 -3.17
N SER A 232 -11.18 13.71 -2.42
CA SER A 232 -11.53 13.77 -0.98
C SER A 232 -10.99 12.60 -0.15
N GLY A 233 -9.81 12.08 -0.55
CA GLY A 233 -9.19 10.97 0.15
C GLY A 233 -9.69 9.57 -0.27
N PHE A 234 -10.52 9.42 -1.30
CA PHE A 234 -11.03 8.16 -1.81
C PHE A 234 -10.67 7.97 -3.29
N LEU A 235 -10.75 6.74 -3.76
CA LEU A 235 -10.60 6.40 -5.17
C LEU A 235 -11.94 6.57 -5.87
N PRO A 236 -12.08 7.54 -6.79
CA PRO A 236 -13.29 7.65 -7.58
C PRO A 236 -13.41 6.44 -8.51
N VAL A 237 -14.57 5.83 -8.53
CA VAL A 237 -14.91 4.68 -9.38
C VAL A 237 -16.26 4.91 -10.06
N ASP A 238 -16.45 4.29 -11.20
CA ASP A 238 -17.73 4.22 -11.86
C ASP A 238 -18.63 3.11 -11.26
N ARG A 239 -19.79 2.87 -11.90
CA ARG A 239 -20.73 1.81 -11.46
C ARG A 239 -20.18 0.39 -11.63
N ARG A 240 -19.15 0.22 -12.45
CA ARG A 240 -18.43 -1.05 -12.66
C ARG A 240 -17.24 -1.21 -11.72
N MET A 241 -17.06 -0.28 -10.77
CA MET A 241 -15.90 -0.19 -9.88
C MET A 241 -14.58 0.08 -10.62
N ALA A 242 -14.62 0.53 -11.87
CA ALA A 242 -13.45 0.88 -12.64
C ALA A 242 -12.89 2.24 -12.21
N THR A 243 -11.56 2.34 -12.09
CA THR A 243 -10.84 3.57 -11.82
C THR A 243 -10.55 4.33 -13.13
N ASN A 244 -9.78 5.42 -13.03
CA ASN A 244 -9.30 6.13 -14.21
C ASN A 244 -8.18 5.39 -15.00
N ILE A 245 -7.66 4.28 -14.48
CA ILE A 245 -6.63 3.48 -15.13
C ILE A 245 -7.27 2.20 -15.68
N PRO A 246 -7.15 1.91 -16.97
CA PRO A 246 -7.71 0.69 -17.58
C PRO A 246 -7.24 -0.57 -16.86
N CYS A 247 -8.14 -1.56 -16.69
CA CYS A 247 -7.88 -2.83 -16.00
C CYS A 247 -7.48 -2.66 -14.52
N VAL A 248 -7.76 -1.48 -13.91
CA VAL A 248 -7.60 -1.23 -12.48
C VAL A 248 -8.96 -0.86 -11.89
N TYR A 249 -9.39 -1.65 -10.91
CA TYR A 249 -10.65 -1.49 -10.19
C TYR A 249 -10.38 -1.18 -8.73
N ALA A 250 -11.35 -0.61 -8.03
CA ALA A 250 -11.26 -0.40 -6.58
C ALA A 250 -12.57 -0.77 -5.90
N ALA A 251 -12.49 -1.33 -4.69
CA ALA A 251 -13.66 -1.79 -3.95
C ALA A 251 -13.47 -1.67 -2.43
N GLY A 252 -14.55 -1.45 -1.71
CA GLY A 252 -14.61 -1.34 -0.27
C GLY A 252 -14.38 0.09 0.21
N ASP A 253 -13.82 0.24 1.41
CA ASP A 253 -13.72 1.54 2.06
C ASP A 253 -12.79 2.53 1.33
N CYS A 254 -11.92 2.05 0.46
CA CYS A 254 -11.07 2.93 -0.36
C CYS A 254 -11.85 3.71 -1.41
N THR A 255 -13.08 3.30 -1.77
CA THR A 255 -13.94 4.00 -2.74
C THR A 255 -14.82 5.07 -2.10
N GLY A 256 -14.94 5.11 -0.77
CA GLY A 256 -15.73 6.11 -0.05
C GLY A 256 -16.74 5.55 0.94
N LYS A 257 -17.52 6.48 1.49
CA LYS A 257 -18.59 6.16 2.45
C LYS A 257 -19.83 5.60 1.74
N PRO A 258 -20.70 4.83 2.45
CA PRO A 258 -20.57 4.43 3.84
C PRO A 258 -19.52 3.32 4.04
N LEU A 259 -18.80 3.37 5.18
CA LEU A 259 -17.81 2.34 5.53
C LEU A 259 -18.56 1.15 6.17
N GLN A 260 -19.01 0.22 5.35
CA GLN A 260 -19.85 -0.91 5.75
C GLN A 260 -19.35 -2.21 5.13
N ILE A 261 -19.40 -3.29 5.90
CA ILE A 261 -18.96 -4.62 5.45
C ILE A 261 -19.75 -5.07 4.22
N ALA A 262 -21.08 -4.92 4.26
CA ALA A 262 -21.97 -5.32 3.16
C ALA A 262 -21.70 -4.53 1.87
N LYS A 263 -21.40 -3.21 1.96
CA LYS A 263 -20.96 -2.39 0.82
C LYS A 263 -19.64 -2.94 0.26
N ALA A 264 -18.67 -3.16 1.11
CA ALA A 264 -17.36 -3.65 0.69
C ALA A 264 -17.46 -5.01 -0.03
N VAL A 265 -18.25 -5.93 0.50
CA VAL A 265 -18.53 -7.23 -0.14
C VAL A 265 -19.20 -7.05 -1.50
N GLY A 266 -20.24 -6.20 -1.59
CA GLY A 266 -20.94 -5.92 -2.84
C GLY A 266 -20.04 -5.30 -3.92
N GLU A 267 -19.23 -4.31 -3.54
CA GLU A 267 -18.29 -3.67 -4.45
C GLU A 267 -17.18 -4.63 -4.92
N GLY A 268 -16.64 -5.47 -4.04
CA GLY A 268 -15.67 -6.50 -4.41
C GLY A 268 -16.23 -7.48 -5.44
N ASN A 269 -17.48 -7.89 -5.27
CA ASN A 269 -18.19 -8.73 -6.25
C ASN A 269 -18.33 -8.01 -7.59
N ILE A 270 -18.79 -6.74 -7.62
CA ILE A 270 -18.97 -5.95 -8.85
C ILE A 270 -17.62 -5.76 -9.55
N ALA A 271 -16.56 -5.40 -8.83
CA ALA A 271 -15.23 -5.19 -9.40
C ALA A 271 -14.72 -6.44 -10.13
N ALA A 272 -14.84 -7.63 -9.53
CA ALA A 272 -14.40 -8.87 -10.13
C ALA A 272 -15.29 -9.32 -11.30
N ILE A 273 -16.59 -8.99 -11.30
CA ILE A 273 -17.48 -9.23 -12.45
C ILE A 273 -17.02 -8.38 -13.62
N SER A 274 -16.87 -7.08 -13.40
CA SER A 274 -16.48 -6.12 -14.44
C SER A 274 -15.13 -6.44 -15.05
N GLU A 275 -14.16 -6.75 -14.18
CA GLU A 275 -12.83 -7.18 -14.61
C GLU A 275 -12.87 -8.43 -15.46
N SER A 276 -13.67 -9.45 -15.08
CA SER A 276 -13.79 -10.69 -15.84
C SER A 276 -14.43 -10.51 -17.23
N GLU A 277 -15.23 -9.48 -17.41
CA GLU A 277 -15.80 -9.09 -18.71
C GLU A 277 -14.72 -8.43 -19.58
N ASP A 278 -14.00 -7.45 -19.02
CA ASP A 278 -12.98 -6.71 -19.73
C ASP A 278 -11.76 -7.58 -20.13
N LEU A 279 -11.44 -8.63 -19.38
CA LEU A 279 -10.37 -9.57 -19.75
C LEU A 279 -10.74 -10.55 -20.88
N ARG A 280 -12.02 -10.64 -21.26
CA ARG A 280 -12.51 -11.49 -22.36
C ARG A 280 -12.55 -10.77 -23.69
N GLU A 281 -12.54 -9.43 -23.67
CA GLU A 281 -12.44 -8.56 -24.85
C GLU A 281 -10.99 -8.39 -25.29
#